data_8f88ec43171b22395fe2dcad7c569ec6
#
_entry.id   8f88ec43171b22395fe2dcad7c569ec6
#
_cell.length_a   1.000
_cell.length_b   1.000
_cell.length_c   1.000
_cell.angle_alpha   90.00
_cell.angle_beta   90.00
_cell.angle_gamma   90.00
#
_symmetry.space_group_name_H-M   'P 1'
#
loop_
_entity.id
_entity.type
_entity.pdbx_description
1 polymer ?
#
loop_
_entity_poly.entity_id
_entity_poly.type
_entity_poly.pdbx_seq_one_letter_code
_entity_poly.pdbx_strand_id
1 'polypeptide(L)'
;PGYEEKYYFRPGNDGFKVWDVFGTRIGVGICWDQWYPECARVMALKGAEVLFYPTAIGSEPYDADLDTSRMWRRAMIGHAVSNCMPVCAANRIGHEGPADRQQSFYGHSFISDEWGDLVEEFGGSAHGVLVATLDLDRARKHRAGMGFFRDRRPQLYGRICEDI
;
A
#
# COMPACT_ATOMS: atom_id res chain seq x y z
N PRO A 1 4.02 21.39 0.82
CA PRO A 1 3.22 20.19 0.76
C PRO A 1 1.96 20.36 1.59
N GLY A 2 0.84 19.78 1.16
CA GLY A 2 -0.43 19.89 1.87
C GLY A 2 -0.57 18.95 3.07
N TYR A 3 0.47 18.14 3.36
CA TYR A 3 0.45 17.11 4.41
C TYR A 3 1.41 17.48 5.54
N GLU A 4 0.90 17.48 6.77
CA GLU A 4 1.59 18.00 7.96
C GLU A 4 1.98 16.89 8.97
N GLU A 5 1.91 15.62 8.56
CA GLU A 5 2.15 14.48 9.45
C GLU A 5 3.53 14.54 10.11
N LYS A 6 4.57 14.96 9.37
CA LYS A 6 5.93 15.09 9.92
C LYS A 6 6.08 16.19 10.96
N TYR A 7 5.14 17.13 11.00
CA TYR A 7 5.09 18.15 12.05
C TYR A 7 4.52 17.60 13.35
N TYR A 8 3.45 16.76 13.24
CA TYR A 8 2.73 16.24 14.39
C TYR A 8 3.26 14.90 14.90
N PHE A 9 3.85 14.07 14.04
CA PHE A 9 4.26 12.69 14.36
C PHE A 9 5.74 12.48 14.15
N ARG A 10 6.34 11.67 15.02
CA ARG A 10 7.69 11.14 14.83
C ARG A 10 7.63 9.78 14.12
N PRO A 11 8.62 9.44 13.29
CA PRO A 11 8.75 8.08 12.77
C PRO A 11 8.80 7.06 13.91
N GLY A 12 8.05 5.98 13.74
CA GLY A 12 8.08 4.86 14.69
C GLY A 12 9.38 4.04 14.55
N ASN A 13 9.84 3.47 15.66
CA ASN A 13 11.05 2.64 15.70
C ASN A 13 10.75 1.13 15.82
N ASP A 14 9.48 0.76 15.79
CA ASP A 14 9.04 -0.64 15.99
C ASP A 14 9.23 -1.52 14.75
N GLY A 15 9.60 -0.92 13.62
CA GLY A 15 9.73 -1.58 12.33
C GLY A 15 8.39 -2.03 11.74
N PHE A 16 8.46 -2.70 10.60
CA PHE A 16 7.28 -3.22 9.91
C PHE A 16 6.78 -4.48 10.59
N LYS A 17 5.53 -4.47 11.06
CA LYS A 17 4.91 -5.55 11.84
C LYS A 17 3.97 -6.38 10.99
N VAL A 18 3.77 -7.62 11.41
CA VAL A 18 2.78 -8.55 10.88
C VAL A 18 1.98 -9.11 12.04
N TRP A 19 0.67 -9.18 11.89
CA TRP A 19 -0.26 -9.66 12.91
C TRP A 19 -1.00 -10.89 12.41
N ASP A 20 -1.30 -11.81 13.32
CA ASP A 20 -2.26 -12.89 13.06
C ASP A 20 -3.68 -12.38 13.35
N VAL A 21 -4.52 -12.42 12.35
CA VAL A 21 -5.92 -11.99 12.43
C VAL A 21 -6.78 -13.11 11.85
N PHE A 22 -7.52 -13.79 12.71
CA PHE A 22 -8.37 -14.92 12.33
C PHE A 22 -7.62 -16.01 11.54
N GLY A 23 -6.36 -16.30 11.91
CA GLY A 23 -5.54 -17.31 11.24
C GLY A 23 -4.90 -16.86 9.92
N THR A 24 -5.03 -15.59 9.57
CA THR A 24 -4.37 -14.98 8.40
C THR A 24 -3.35 -13.96 8.88
N ARG A 25 -2.15 -14.02 8.35
CA ARG A 25 -1.09 -13.05 8.67
C ARG A 25 -1.22 -11.81 7.80
N ILE A 26 -1.49 -10.67 8.41
CA ILE A 26 -1.65 -9.39 7.72
C ILE A 26 -0.49 -8.44 8.01
N GLY A 27 -0.09 -7.67 6.99
CA GLY A 27 0.79 -6.51 7.13
C GLY A 27 0.00 -5.22 6.93
N VAL A 28 0.35 -4.17 7.69
CA VAL A 28 -0.27 -2.85 7.56
C VAL A 28 0.82 -1.81 7.39
N GLY A 29 0.78 -1.08 6.27
CA GLY A 29 1.58 0.12 6.03
C GLY A 29 0.65 1.34 5.98
N ILE A 30 0.98 2.41 6.71
CA ILE A 30 0.08 3.55 6.85
C ILE A 30 0.51 4.66 5.90
N CYS A 31 -0.40 5.07 5.00
CA CYS A 31 -0.28 6.24 4.14
C CYS A 31 1.08 6.28 3.39
N TRP A 32 2.04 7.11 3.82
CA TRP A 32 3.34 7.30 3.17
C TRP A 32 4.13 6.00 2.99
N ASP A 33 3.96 5.00 3.88
CA ASP A 33 4.61 3.69 3.81
C ASP A 33 4.30 2.96 2.49
N GLN A 34 3.17 3.27 1.86
CA GLN A 34 2.71 2.67 0.61
C GLN A 34 3.65 2.93 -0.59
N TRP A 35 4.51 3.95 -0.50
CA TRP A 35 5.44 4.28 -1.56
C TRP A 35 6.74 3.45 -1.53
N TYR A 36 7.02 2.81 -0.40
CA TYR A 36 8.27 2.10 -0.17
C TYR A 36 8.15 0.60 -0.43
N PRO A 37 8.80 0.07 -1.50
CA PRO A 37 8.82 -1.37 -1.77
C PRO A 37 9.40 -2.18 -0.61
N GLU A 38 10.32 -1.59 0.15
CA GLU A 38 10.96 -2.19 1.33
C GLU A 38 9.95 -2.51 2.42
N CYS A 39 8.96 -1.62 2.65
CA CYS A 39 7.88 -1.85 3.60
C CYS A 39 7.12 -3.14 3.25
N ALA A 40 6.62 -3.23 2.01
CA ALA A 40 5.89 -4.40 1.52
C ALA A 40 6.75 -5.67 1.59
N ARG A 41 8.02 -5.58 1.13
CA ARG A 41 8.94 -6.72 1.09
C ARG A 41 9.29 -7.23 2.48
N VAL A 42 9.54 -6.36 3.45
CA VAL A 42 9.84 -6.77 4.83
C VAL A 42 8.64 -7.46 5.46
N MET A 43 7.42 -6.92 5.30
CA MET A 43 6.21 -7.58 5.80
C MET A 43 5.98 -8.94 5.14
N ALA A 44 6.21 -9.04 3.83
CA ALA A 44 6.13 -10.30 3.09
C ALA A 44 7.13 -11.35 3.61
N LEU A 45 8.38 -10.94 3.87
CA LEU A 45 9.41 -11.80 4.44
C LEU A 45 9.10 -12.23 5.89
N LYS A 46 8.37 -11.39 6.63
CA LYS A 46 7.83 -11.75 7.96
C LYS A 46 6.59 -12.64 7.86
N GLY A 47 6.17 -13.02 6.65
CA GLY A 47 5.09 -13.95 6.39
C GLY A 47 3.71 -13.32 6.25
N ALA A 48 3.60 -12.04 5.95
CA ALA A 48 2.32 -11.45 5.58
C ALA A 48 1.73 -12.15 4.34
N GLU A 49 0.43 -12.36 4.36
CA GLU A 49 -0.35 -12.98 3.29
C GLU A 49 -1.26 -11.98 2.59
N VAL A 50 -1.59 -10.88 3.27
CA VAL A 50 -2.34 -9.74 2.73
C VAL A 50 -1.72 -8.45 3.27
N LEU A 51 -1.63 -7.42 2.43
CA LEU A 51 -1.21 -6.08 2.85
C LEU A 51 -2.40 -5.13 2.88
N PHE A 52 -2.45 -4.29 3.91
CA PHE A 52 -3.41 -3.21 4.04
C PHE A 52 -2.71 -1.85 4.05
N TYR A 53 -3.26 -0.91 3.29
CA TYR A 53 -2.78 0.47 3.21
C TYR A 53 -3.92 1.46 3.48
N PRO A 54 -4.23 1.75 4.76
CA PRO A 54 -5.10 2.87 5.08
C PRO A 54 -4.37 4.18 4.78
N THR A 55 -5.04 5.10 4.08
CA THR A 55 -4.40 6.32 3.59
C THR A 55 -5.38 7.49 3.46
N ALA A 56 -4.82 8.70 3.42
CA ALA A 56 -5.49 9.94 3.06
C ALA A 56 -4.60 10.68 2.07
N ILE A 57 -4.72 10.33 0.78
CA ILE A 57 -3.94 10.94 -0.30
C ILE A 57 -4.86 11.55 -1.35
N GLY A 58 -4.45 12.65 -1.93
CA GLY A 58 -5.24 13.40 -2.89
C GLY A 58 -4.41 14.40 -3.68
N SER A 59 -5.04 15.48 -4.11
CA SER A 59 -4.39 16.58 -4.82
C SER A 59 -3.38 17.31 -3.93
N GLU A 60 -2.45 17.98 -4.57
CA GLU A 60 -1.59 18.94 -3.90
C GLU A 60 -2.20 20.34 -4.00
N PRO A 61 -2.54 21.02 -2.88
CA PRO A 61 -3.21 22.33 -2.92
C PRO A 61 -2.44 23.42 -3.65
N TYR A 62 -1.13 23.24 -3.82
CA TYR A 62 -0.25 24.20 -4.45
C TYR A 62 0.18 23.84 -5.87
N ASP A 63 -0.27 22.68 -6.36
CA ASP A 63 0.04 22.20 -7.71
C ASP A 63 -1.20 21.48 -8.28
N ALA A 64 -2.05 22.24 -8.95
CA ALA A 64 -3.30 21.76 -9.51
C ALA A 64 -3.11 20.79 -10.69
N ASP A 65 -1.93 20.77 -11.30
CA ASP A 65 -1.62 19.91 -12.45
C ASP A 65 -1.07 18.54 -12.01
N LEU A 66 -0.69 18.39 -10.74
CA LEU A 66 -0.15 17.16 -10.22
C LEU A 66 -1.26 16.17 -9.83
N ASP A 67 -1.49 15.16 -10.66
CA ASP A 67 -2.35 14.00 -10.34
C ASP A 67 -1.49 12.75 -10.08
N THR A 68 -1.40 12.37 -8.81
CA THR A 68 -0.66 11.17 -8.37
C THR A 68 -1.53 9.91 -8.29
N SER A 69 -2.83 9.97 -8.58
CA SER A 69 -3.76 8.86 -8.35
C SER A 69 -3.38 7.57 -9.09
N ARG A 70 -2.96 7.69 -10.35
CA ARG A 70 -2.51 6.54 -11.16
C ARG A 70 -1.17 5.99 -10.69
N MET A 71 -0.25 6.87 -10.30
CA MET A 71 1.06 6.47 -9.77
C MET A 71 0.89 5.74 -8.44
N TRP A 72 0.05 6.28 -7.56
CA TRP A 72 -0.30 5.68 -6.28
C TRP A 72 -0.82 4.24 -6.42
N ARG A 73 -1.82 4.02 -7.29
CA ARG A 73 -2.35 2.68 -7.55
C ARG A 73 -1.27 1.73 -8.09
N ARG A 74 -0.46 2.19 -9.04
CA ARG A 74 0.60 1.38 -9.65
C ARG A 74 1.67 0.95 -8.66
N ALA A 75 2.02 1.81 -7.71
CA ALA A 75 2.99 1.45 -6.66
C ALA A 75 2.50 0.25 -5.86
N MET A 76 1.25 0.26 -5.39
CA MET A 76 0.68 -0.83 -4.60
C MET A 76 0.39 -2.10 -5.41
N ILE A 77 -0.04 -1.97 -6.67
CA ILE A 77 -0.12 -3.12 -7.58
C ILE A 77 1.27 -3.74 -7.78
N GLY A 78 2.32 -2.93 -7.90
CA GLY A 78 3.70 -3.41 -7.92
C GLY A 78 4.08 -4.22 -6.67
N HIS A 79 3.57 -3.83 -5.50
CA HIS A 79 3.76 -4.60 -4.27
C HIS A 79 3.00 -5.93 -4.29
N ALA A 80 1.77 -5.96 -4.80
CA ALA A 80 1.01 -7.20 -4.97
C ALA A 80 1.76 -8.19 -5.86
N VAL A 81 2.15 -7.76 -7.06
CA VAL A 81 2.87 -8.59 -8.05
C VAL A 81 4.21 -9.06 -7.52
N SER A 82 5.07 -8.15 -7.04
CA SER A 82 6.44 -8.49 -6.62
C SER A 82 6.50 -9.36 -5.37
N ASN A 83 5.45 -9.39 -4.56
CA ASN A 83 5.36 -10.21 -3.36
C ASN A 83 4.35 -11.36 -3.49
N CYS A 84 3.67 -11.50 -4.64
CA CYS A 84 2.66 -12.53 -4.92
C CYS A 84 1.64 -12.60 -3.78
N MET A 85 1.01 -11.47 -3.43
CA MET A 85 0.01 -11.41 -2.38
C MET A 85 -1.01 -10.29 -2.62
N PRO A 86 -2.26 -10.46 -2.15
CA PRO A 86 -3.29 -9.44 -2.23
C PRO A 86 -2.91 -8.15 -1.50
N VAL A 87 -3.42 -7.02 -2.04
CA VAL A 87 -3.31 -5.70 -1.44
C VAL A 87 -4.69 -5.07 -1.31
N CYS A 88 -4.99 -4.52 -0.14
CA CYS A 88 -6.20 -3.77 0.17
C CYS A 88 -5.82 -2.32 0.48
N ALA A 89 -6.19 -1.39 -0.37
CA ALA A 89 -5.92 0.04 -0.18
C ALA A 89 -7.22 0.79 0.08
N ALA A 90 -7.29 1.43 1.24
CA ALA A 90 -8.44 2.25 1.65
C ALA A 90 -8.03 3.71 1.69
N ASN A 91 -8.54 4.51 0.76
CA ASN A 91 -8.25 5.92 0.68
C ASN A 91 -9.46 6.79 1.02
N ARG A 92 -9.19 7.91 1.63
CA ARG A 92 -10.15 8.97 1.92
C ARG A 92 -10.74 9.57 0.64
N ILE A 93 -11.97 10.08 0.73
CA ILE A 93 -12.63 10.93 -0.26
C ILE A 93 -13.00 12.27 0.33
N GLY A 94 -13.42 13.21 -0.51
CA GLY A 94 -13.92 14.52 -0.09
C GLY A 94 -12.85 15.59 -0.04
N HIS A 95 -13.17 16.68 0.66
CA HIS A 95 -12.35 17.88 0.68
C HIS A 95 -12.12 18.35 2.11
N GLU A 96 -10.99 19.00 2.33
CA GLU A 96 -10.58 19.54 3.63
C GLU A 96 -9.80 20.84 3.46
N GLY A 97 -9.90 21.72 4.44
CA GLY A 97 -9.20 23.01 4.45
C GLY A 97 -10.02 24.17 3.91
N PRO A 98 -9.50 25.40 4.00
CA PRO A 98 -10.15 26.61 3.49
C PRO A 98 -10.21 26.60 1.95
N ALA A 99 -11.18 27.33 1.40
CA ALA A 99 -11.47 27.32 -0.04
C ALA A 99 -10.28 27.69 -0.95
N ASP A 100 -9.37 28.53 -0.46
CA ASP A 100 -8.16 28.97 -1.17
C ASP A 100 -7.00 27.96 -1.13
N ARG A 101 -7.08 26.94 -0.26
CA ARG A 101 -6.07 25.90 -0.07
C ARG A 101 -6.71 24.55 0.25
N GLN A 102 -7.73 24.20 -0.52
CA GLN A 102 -8.50 22.98 -0.30
C GLN A 102 -7.74 21.73 -0.72
N GLN A 103 -7.55 20.80 0.21
CA GLN A 103 -7.08 19.45 -0.08
C GLN A 103 -8.24 18.60 -0.59
N SER A 104 -8.11 18.02 -1.77
CA SER A 104 -9.09 17.08 -2.33
C SER A 104 -8.52 15.66 -2.30
N PHE A 105 -9.21 14.73 -1.62
CA PHE A 105 -8.82 13.32 -1.57
C PHE A 105 -9.47 12.56 -2.71
N TYR A 106 -8.68 11.85 -3.51
CA TYR A 106 -9.16 11.28 -4.76
C TYR A 106 -9.80 9.89 -4.63
N GLY A 107 -9.90 9.32 -3.43
CA GLY A 107 -10.55 8.03 -3.22
C GLY A 107 -9.84 6.90 -3.95
N HIS A 108 -10.54 6.23 -4.87
CA HIS A 108 -10.02 5.10 -5.64
C HIS A 108 -9.53 3.91 -4.79
N SER A 109 -10.17 3.68 -3.64
CA SER A 109 -9.92 2.50 -2.81
C SER A 109 -10.09 1.22 -3.62
N PHE A 110 -9.26 0.21 -3.39
CA PHE A 110 -9.30 -1.04 -4.15
C PHE A 110 -8.82 -2.24 -3.36
N ILE A 111 -9.18 -3.41 -3.86
CA ILE A 111 -8.63 -4.71 -3.46
C ILE A 111 -8.04 -5.34 -4.72
N SER A 112 -6.79 -5.74 -4.68
CA SER A 112 -6.14 -6.53 -5.72
C SER A 112 -5.82 -7.95 -5.23
N ASP A 113 -5.73 -8.88 -6.17
CA ASP A 113 -5.25 -10.23 -5.90
C ASP A 113 -3.72 -10.33 -5.96
N GLU A 114 -3.19 -11.54 -5.86
CA GLU A 114 -1.77 -11.85 -5.89
C GLU A 114 -1.08 -11.66 -7.27
N TRP A 115 -1.88 -11.45 -8.32
CA TRP A 115 -1.40 -11.11 -9.67
C TRP A 115 -1.36 -9.60 -9.90
N GLY A 116 -1.97 -8.83 -8.98
CA GLY A 116 -2.15 -7.39 -9.12
C GLY A 116 -3.41 -7.02 -9.89
N ASP A 117 -4.26 -7.99 -10.23
CA ASP A 117 -5.54 -7.72 -10.86
C ASP A 117 -6.52 -7.16 -9.84
N LEU A 118 -7.28 -6.13 -10.26
CA LEU A 118 -8.28 -5.51 -9.38
C LEU A 118 -9.48 -6.45 -9.23
N VAL A 119 -9.74 -6.87 -7.99
CA VAL A 119 -10.89 -7.68 -7.63
C VAL A 119 -12.11 -6.80 -7.37
N GLU A 120 -11.90 -5.72 -6.63
CA GLU A 120 -12.92 -4.71 -6.32
C GLU A 120 -12.29 -3.32 -6.28
N GLU A 121 -13.04 -2.30 -6.71
CA GLU A 121 -12.58 -0.92 -6.64
C GLU A 121 -13.73 0.08 -6.50
N PHE A 122 -13.43 1.22 -5.91
CA PHE A 122 -14.29 2.41 -5.94
C PHE A 122 -13.79 3.43 -6.96
N GLY A 123 -14.72 4.19 -7.55
CA GLY A 123 -14.39 5.45 -8.23
C GLY A 123 -13.97 6.54 -7.24
N GLY A 124 -13.49 7.66 -7.76
CA GLY A 124 -12.91 8.76 -6.97
C GLY A 124 -13.83 9.42 -5.95
N SER A 125 -15.16 9.32 -6.11
CA SER A 125 -16.14 9.92 -5.19
C SER A 125 -17.00 8.89 -4.46
N ALA A 126 -16.78 7.60 -4.67
CA ALA A 126 -17.60 6.56 -4.08
C ALA A 126 -17.27 6.35 -2.61
N HIS A 127 -18.32 6.25 -1.79
CA HIS A 127 -18.25 6.00 -0.36
C HIS A 127 -18.95 4.69 -0.01
N GLY A 128 -18.29 3.85 0.77
CA GLY A 128 -18.87 2.56 1.16
C GLY A 128 -17.87 1.57 1.72
N VAL A 129 -18.21 0.29 1.58
CA VAL A 129 -17.37 -0.84 1.98
C VAL A 129 -17.14 -1.72 0.75
N LEU A 130 -15.88 -2.00 0.42
CA LEU A 130 -15.51 -3.04 -0.54
C LEU A 130 -15.41 -4.37 0.17
N VAL A 131 -16.00 -5.41 -0.42
CA VAL A 131 -15.93 -6.78 0.10
C VAL A 131 -15.48 -7.71 -1.01
N ALA A 132 -14.42 -8.48 -0.78
CA ALA A 132 -13.91 -9.45 -1.72
C ALA A 132 -13.58 -10.77 -1.02
N THR A 133 -13.68 -11.87 -1.75
CA THR A 133 -13.16 -13.17 -1.33
C THR A 133 -11.81 -13.39 -1.99
N LEU A 134 -10.77 -13.64 -1.19
CA LEU A 134 -9.41 -13.87 -1.65
C LEU A 134 -9.02 -15.33 -1.38
N ASP A 135 -8.51 -16.01 -2.41
CA ASP A 135 -8.00 -17.39 -2.29
C ASP A 135 -6.53 -17.36 -1.85
N LEU A 136 -6.30 -17.41 -0.54
CA LEU A 136 -4.95 -17.36 0.02
C LEU A 136 -4.15 -18.65 -0.26
N ASP A 137 -4.77 -19.79 -0.47
CA ASP A 137 -4.08 -21.01 -0.86
C ASP A 137 -3.55 -20.91 -2.29
N ARG A 138 -4.32 -20.32 -3.18
CA ARG A 138 -3.88 -19.99 -4.54
C ARG A 138 -2.70 -19.01 -4.49
N ALA A 139 -2.79 -17.97 -3.68
CA ALA A 139 -1.71 -16.99 -3.51
C ALA A 139 -0.42 -17.63 -2.96
N ARG A 140 -0.52 -18.53 -1.98
CA ARG A 140 0.63 -19.31 -1.45
C ARG A 140 1.28 -20.17 -2.52
N LYS A 141 0.48 -20.90 -3.31
CA LYS A 141 0.97 -21.73 -4.42
C LYS A 141 1.63 -20.88 -5.50
N HIS A 142 1.03 -19.74 -5.86
CA HIS A 142 1.59 -18.78 -6.81
C HIS A 142 2.95 -18.27 -6.33
N ARG A 143 3.03 -17.80 -5.09
CA ARG A 143 4.29 -17.32 -4.48
C ARG A 143 5.39 -18.39 -4.49
N ALA A 144 5.06 -19.62 -4.15
CA ALA A 144 6.00 -20.75 -4.18
C ALA A 144 6.48 -21.05 -5.60
N GLY A 145 5.57 -21.02 -6.58
CA GLY A 145 5.85 -21.32 -7.99
C GLY A 145 6.74 -20.28 -8.68
N MET A 146 6.51 -18.99 -8.41
CA MET A 146 7.28 -17.90 -9.03
C MET A 146 8.74 -17.83 -8.55
N GLY A 147 9.04 -18.34 -7.36
CA GLY A 147 10.42 -18.38 -6.86
C GLY A 147 11.03 -17.03 -6.48
N PHE A 148 10.27 -15.93 -6.47
CA PHE A 148 10.77 -14.58 -6.19
C PHE A 148 11.47 -14.46 -4.83
N PHE A 149 11.06 -15.23 -3.84
CA PHE A 149 11.67 -15.24 -2.50
C PHE A 149 12.89 -16.16 -2.42
N ARG A 150 12.87 -17.30 -3.14
CA ARG A 150 13.99 -18.26 -3.22
C ARG A 150 15.20 -17.63 -3.89
N ASP A 151 14.97 -16.89 -4.97
CA ASP A 151 16.03 -16.40 -5.87
C ASP A 151 16.53 -15.00 -5.47
N ARG A 152 16.14 -14.52 -4.28
CA ARG A 152 16.67 -13.28 -3.72
C ARG A 152 18.17 -13.38 -3.49
N ARG A 153 18.84 -12.25 -3.67
CA ARG A 153 20.29 -12.13 -3.42
C ARG A 153 20.58 -11.06 -2.35
N PRO A 154 20.25 -11.32 -1.06
CA PRO A 154 20.34 -10.32 0.01
C PRO A 154 21.74 -9.70 0.15
N GLN A 155 22.78 -10.44 -0.21
CA GLN A 155 24.17 -9.96 -0.17
C GLN A 155 24.45 -8.77 -1.12
N LEU A 156 23.53 -8.49 -2.08
CA LEU A 156 23.63 -7.37 -3.00
C LEU A 156 22.76 -6.16 -2.57
N TYR A 157 22.00 -6.27 -1.50
CA TYR A 157 21.01 -5.27 -1.11
C TYR A 157 21.51 -4.30 -0.03
N GLY A 158 22.79 -4.37 0.34
CA GLY A 158 23.36 -3.54 1.41
C GLY A 158 23.11 -2.04 1.19
N ARG A 159 23.22 -1.57 -0.04
CA ARG A 159 23.01 -0.16 -0.41
C ARG A 159 21.61 0.38 -0.03
N ILE A 160 20.59 -0.47 0.02
CA ILE A 160 19.22 -0.06 0.42
C ILE A 160 19.16 0.33 1.91
N CYS A 161 20.10 -0.15 2.72
CA CYS A 161 20.17 0.11 4.15
C CYS A 161 21.09 1.28 4.52
N GLU A 162 21.68 1.95 3.53
CA GLU A 162 22.58 3.07 3.74
C GLU A 162 21.85 4.41 3.55
N ASP A 163 22.18 5.40 4.38
CA ASP A 163 21.72 6.76 4.18
C ASP A 163 22.35 7.37 2.91
N ILE A 164 21.59 8.26 2.23
CA ILE A 164 22.04 8.95 1.02
C ILE A 164 22.80 10.23 1.42
#